data_ee3cc7e94499c8e7718c26b7b9361420
#
_entry.id   ee3cc7e94499c8e7718c26b7b9361420
#
_cell.length_a   1.000
_cell.length_b   1.000
_cell.length_c   1.000
_cell.angle_alpha   90.00
_cell.angle_beta   90.00
_cell.angle_gamma   90.00
#
_symmetry.space_group_name_H-M   'P 1'
#
loop_
_entity.id
_entity.type
_entity.pdbx_description
1 polymer ?
#
loop_
_entity_poly.entity_id
_entity_poly.type
_entity_poly.pdbx_seq_one_letter_code
_entity_poly.pdbx_strand_id
1 'polypeptide(L)'
;MKRILLLLLLCSTTLLMAQQTDPIQEAMASYDYETALSLIAQKKPATPLLLQKGKALRSLGLNAEALSTYQEIIGKDSTNTRALIEAAECCRTLAKYKQASAYYEKVLDLTPENKYVRIQYINLLLAQQKFREALGES
;
A
#
# COMPACT_ATOMS: atom_id res chain seq x y z
N MET A 1 38.37 -28.30 -22.82
CA MET A 1 37.47 -28.85 -21.79
C MET A 1 37.45 -28.07 -20.48
N LYS A 2 38.58 -27.70 -19.89
CA LYS A 2 38.61 -26.90 -18.64
C LYS A 2 37.90 -25.55 -18.74
N ARG A 3 37.92 -24.85 -19.88
CA ARG A 3 37.26 -23.54 -20.10
C ARG A 3 35.74 -23.67 -20.19
N ILE A 4 35.22 -24.77 -20.72
CA ILE A 4 33.78 -25.04 -20.85
C ILE A 4 33.20 -25.40 -19.48
N LEU A 5 33.96 -26.17 -18.69
CA LEU A 5 33.59 -26.52 -17.32
C LEU A 5 33.51 -25.30 -16.39
N LEU A 6 34.47 -24.34 -16.57
CA LEU A 6 34.48 -23.08 -15.81
C LEU A 6 33.31 -22.17 -16.21
N LEU A 7 32.94 -22.12 -17.48
CA LEU A 7 31.79 -21.36 -17.97
C LEU A 7 30.45 -21.96 -17.46
N LEU A 8 30.36 -23.28 -17.42
CA LEU A 8 29.17 -23.96 -16.85
C LEU A 8 29.05 -23.73 -15.33
N LEU A 9 30.16 -23.72 -14.59
CA LEU A 9 30.19 -23.40 -13.17
C LEU A 9 29.80 -21.93 -12.89
N LEU A 10 30.29 -21.00 -13.70
CA LEU A 10 29.92 -19.58 -13.61
C LEU A 10 28.44 -19.36 -13.94
N CYS A 11 27.90 -20.08 -14.94
CA CYS A 11 26.47 -19.99 -15.30
C CYS A 11 25.57 -20.56 -14.20
N SER A 12 26.01 -21.63 -13.51
CA SER A 12 25.23 -22.21 -12.41
C SER A 12 25.24 -21.32 -11.16
N THR A 13 26.30 -20.61 -10.87
CA THR A 13 26.38 -19.68 -9.74
C THR A 13 25.54 -18.42 -9.97
N THR A 14 25.48 -17.91 -11.20
CA THR A 14 24.61 -16.76 -11.56
C THR A 14 23.12 -17.13 -11.53
N LEU A 15 22.77 -18.37 -11.89
CA LEU A 15 21.39 -18.87 -11.79
C LEU A 15 20.95 -19.05 -10.35
N LEU A 16 21.84 -19.47 -9.45
CA LEU A 16 21.54 -19.61 -8.02
C LEU A 16 21.35 -18.26 -7.32
N MET A 17 22.06 -17.20 -7.79
CA MET A 17 21.90 -15.84 -7.25
C MET A 17 20.60 -15.17 -7.68
N ALA A 18 19.99 -15.62 -8.79
CA ALA A 18 18.73 -15.09 -9.31
C ALA A 18 17.48 -15.58 -8.54
N GLN A 19 17.62 -16.50 -7.60
CA GLN A 19 16.52 -17.08 -6.82
C GLN A 19 16.49 -16.64 -5.34
N GLN A 20 17.27 -15.63 -4.94
CA GLN A 20 17.08 -15.04 -3.62
C GLN A 20 15.85 -14.14 -3.66
N THR A 21 14.69 -14.73 -3.36
CA THR A 21 13.47 -13.99 -3.07
C THR A 21 13.73 -13.05 -1.88
N ASP A 22 13.33 -11.79 -2.01
CA ASP A 22 13.42 -10.84 -0.89
C ASP A 22 12.60 -11.40 0.28
N PRO A 23 13.19 -11.62 1.47
CA PRO A 23 12.48 -12.20 2.62
C PRO A 23 11.20 -11.42 2.99
N ILE A 24 11.17 -10.11 2.74
CA ILE A 24 9.96 -9.29 2.97
C ILE A 24 8.88 -9.70 1.97
N GLN A 25 9.23 -9.89 0.70
CA GLN A 25 8.27 -10.32 -0.31
C GLN A 25 7.73 -11.72 -0.04
N GLU A 26 8.57 -12.61 0.43
CA GLU A 26 8.19 -13.97 0.81
C GLU A 26 7.21 -13.96 2.00
N ALA A 27 7.50 -13.20 3.06
CA ALA A 27 6.60 -13.02 4.19
C ALA A 27 5.27 -12.38 3.78
N MET A 28 5.29 -11.37 2.90
CA MET A 28 4.09 -10.74 2.36
C MET A 28 3.26 -11.71 1.51
N ALA A 29 3.90 -12.56 0.72
CA ALA A 29 3.23 -13.55 -0.14
C ALA A 29 2.62 -14.71 0.65
N SER A 30 3.23 -15.09 1.78
CA SER A 30 2.71 -16.11 2.70
C SER A 30 1.72 -15.56 3.74
N TYR A 31 1.35 -14.27 3.65
CA TYR A 31 0.46 -13.58 4.59
C TYR A 31 1.03 -13.48 6.03
N ASP A 32 2.33 -13.70 6.20
CA ASP A 32 3.04 -13.49 7.47
C ASP A 32 3.44 -12.02 7.64
N TYR A 33 2.43 -11.19 7.92
CA TYR A 33 2.58 -9.74 8.00
C TYR A 33 3.40 -9.29 9.21
N GLU A 34 3.39 -10.06 10.29
CA GLU A 34 4.20 -9.77 11.49
C GLU A 34 5.68 -9.92 11.20
N THR A 35 6.07 -11.01 10.55
CA THR A 35 7.46 -11.21 10.08
C THR A 35 7.83 -10.13 9.05
N ALA A 36 6.96 -9.81 8.11
CA ALA A 36 7.21 -8.73 7.14
C ALA A 36 7.48 -7.39 7.82
N LEU A 37 6.68 -7.01 8.80
CA LEU A 37 6.87 -5.77 9.57
C LEU A 37 8.19 -5.77 10.36
N SER A 38 8.55 -6.89 10.97
CA SER A 38 9.82 -7.06 11.70
C SER A 38 11.02 -6.87 10.77
N LEU A 39 10.97 -7.44 9.57
CA LEU A 39 12.02 -7.31 8.56
C LEU A 39 12.11 -5.88 8.00
N ILE A 40 10.97 -5.23 7.76
CA ILE A 40 10.90 -3.85 7.29
C ILE A 40 11.50 -2.89 8.33
N ALA A 41 11.22 -3.11 9.62
CA ALA A 41 11.73 -2.28 10.72
C ALA A 41 13.26 -2.23 10.80
N GLN A 42 13.95 -3.23 10.27
CA GLN A 42 15.41 -3.31 10.24
C GLN A 42 16.05 -2.52 9.08
N LYS A 43 15.24 -2.00 8.15
CA LYS A 43 15.72 -1.30 6.95
C LYS A 43 15.44 0.21 7.05
N LYS A 44 16.23 1.00 6.31
CA LYS A 44 15.98 2.44 6.19
C LYS A 44 14.63 2.69 5.50
N PRO A 45 13.81 3.62 6.01
CA PRO A 45 12.53 3.94 5.39
C PRO A 45 12.71 4.45 3.97
N ALA A 46 12.10 3.76 3.01
CA ALA A 46 12.01 4.17 1.62
C ALA A 46 10.56 3.97 1.15
N THR A 47 10.11 4.74 0.17
CA THR A 47 8.71 4.68 -0.30
C THR A 47 8.23 3.26 -0.61
N PRO A 48 8.97 2.40 -1.33
CA PRO A 48 8.53 1.01 -1.57
C PRO A 48 8.34 0.20 -0.28
N LEU A 49 9.22 0.37 0.70
CA LEU A 49 9.12 -0.32 2.00
C LEU A 49 7.96 0.22 2.84
N LEU A 50 7.73 1.53 2.82
CA LEU A 50 6.59 2.15 3.50
C LEU A 50 5.26 1.71 2.90
N LEU A 51 5.18 1.52 1.57
CA LEU A 51 3.99 0.95 0.92
C LEU A 51 3.74 -0.49 1.37
N GLN A 52 4.79 -1.31 1.48
CA GLN A 52 4.67 -2.68 2.00
C GLN A 52 4.28 -2.69 3.47
N LYS A 53 4.87 -1.81 4.29
CA LYS A 53 4.52 -1.62 5.70
C LYS A 53 3.03 -1.26 5.87
N GLY A 54 2.57 -0.27 5.13
CA GLY A 54 1.17 0.15 5.17
C GLY A 54 0.22 -0.99 4.78
N LYS A 55 0.55 -1.76 3.74
CA LYS A 55 -0.21 -2.93 3.31
C LYS A 55 -0.27 -4.00 4.41
N ALA A 56 0.86 -4.35 5.03
CA ALA A 56 0.91 -5.33 6.11
C ALA A 56 0.07 -4.89 7.32
N LEU A 57 0.20 -3.61 7.73
CA LEU A 57 -0.59 -3.04 8.82
C LEU A 57 -2.10 -3.09 8.53
N ARG A 58 -2.53 -2.74 7.32
CA ARG A 58 -3.96 -2.86 6.93
C ARG A 58 -4.44 -4.30 6.99
N SER A 59 -3.63 -5.24 6.51
CA SER A 59 -3.98 -6.66 6.51
C SER A 59 -4.14 -7.22 7.93
N LEU A 60 -3.44 -6.66 8.91
CA LEU A 60 -3.59 -6.95 10.34
C LEU A 60 -4.73 -6.15 11.01
N GLY A 61 -5.46 -5.31 10.27
CA GLY A 61 -6.52 -4.46 10.81
C GLY A 61 -6.02 -3.21 11.53
N LEU A 62 -4.71 -2.94 11.53
CA LEU A 62 -4.06 -1.79 12.15
C LEU A 62 -4.18 -0.55 11.25
N ASN A 63 -5.41 -0.12 11.00
CA ASN A 63 -5.70 0.91 10.00
C ASN A 63 -5.21 2.31 10.39
N ALA A 64 -5.11 2.63 11.70
CA ALA A 64 -4.59 3.92 12.15
C ALA A 64 -3.09 4.04 11.90
N GLU A 65 -2.32 2.99 12.18
CA GLU A 65 -0.89 2.91 11.93
C GLU A 65 -0.59 2.87 10.43
N ALA A 66 -1.42 2.15 9.67
CA ALA A 66 -1.34 2.14 8.21
C ALA A 66 -1.55 3.54 7.64
N LEU A 67 -2.58 4.26 8.10
CA LEU A 67 -2.85 5.64 7.68
C LEU A 67 -1.65 6.55 7.95
N SER A 68 -1.07 6.47 9.16
CA SER A 68 0.13 7.24 9.51
C SER A 68 1.30 6.94 8.57
N THR A 69 1.49 5.65 8.21
CA THR A 69 2.54 5.23 7.28
C THR A 69 2.31 5.79 5.86
N TYR A 70 1.08 5.78 5.36
CA TYR A 70 0.77 6.37 4.05
C TYR A 70 0.88 7.90 4.08
N GLN A 71 0.53 8.55 5.19
CA GLN A 71 0.71 9.99 5.37
C GLN A 71 2.19 10.39 5.36
N GLU A 72 3.09 9.56 5.87
CA GLU A 72 4.54 9.77 5.76
C GLU A 72 4.99 9.81 4.28
N ILE A 73 4.46 8.89 3.45
CA ILE A 73 4.74 8.90 2.00
C ILE A 73 4.20 10.17 1.35
N ILE A 74 2.95 10.53 1.65
CA ILE A 74 2.27 11.72 1.09
C ILE A 74 3.01 13.00 1.50
N GLY A 75 3.58 13.05 2.70
CA GLY A 75 4.40 14.17 3.16
C GLY A 75 5.69 14.35 2.37
N LYS A 76 6.27 13.27 1.84
CA LYS A 76 7.46 13.28 0.98
C LYS A 76 7.13 13.49 -0.49
N ASP A 77 6.03 12.90 -0.95
CA ASP A 77 5.51 12.99 -2.32
C ASP A 77 3.98 13.12 -2.28
N SER A 78 3.51 14.35 -2.33
CA SER A 78 2.07 14.67 -2.26
C SER A 78 1.27 14.23 -3.49
N THR A 79 1.94 13.74 -4.53
CA THR A 79 1.35 13.25 -5.79
C THR A 79 1.37 11.73 -5.90
N ASN A 80 1.81 11.03 -4.87
CA ASN A 80 1.83 9.57 -4.85
C ASN A 80 0.41 9.03 -4.79
N THR A 81 -0.18 8.76 -5.96
CA THR A 81 -1.57 8.32 -6.09
C THR A 81 -1.85 7.04 -5.34
N ARG A 82 -0.89 6.12 -5.28
CA ARG A 82 -1.05 4.86 -4.53
C ARG A 82 -1.18 5.13 -3.03
N ALA A 83 -0.31 5.93 -2.46
CA ALA A 83 -0.39 6.30 -1.04
C ALA A 83 -1.68 7.07 -0.72
N LEU A 84 -2.13 7.96 -1.61
CA LEU A 84 -3.38 8.69 -1.46
C LEU A 84 -4.61 7.75 -1.45
N ILE A 85 -4.66 6.77 -2.36
CA ILE A 85 -5.75 5.78 -2.42
C ILE A 85 -5.77 4.95 -1.13
N GLU A 86 -4.61 4.44 -0.71
CA GLU A 86 -4.51 3.60 0.48
C GLU A 86 -4.85 4.39 1.76
N ALA A 87 -4.45 5.67 1.84
CA ALA A 87 -4.84 6.56 2.94
C ALA A 87 -6.37 6.80 2.96
N ALA A 88 -6.99 6.99 1.79
CA ALA A 88 -8.45 7.12 1.68
C ALA A 88 -9.18 5.87 2.19
N GLU A 89 -8.70 4.69 1.81
CA GLU A 89 -9.26 3.40 2.27
C GLU A 89 -9.12 3.23 3.79
N CYS A 90 -7.95 3.58 4.37
CA CYS A 90 -7.78 3.59 5.82
C CYS A 90 -8.77 4.55 6.51
N CYS A 91 -8.89 5.77 5.97
CA CYS A 91 -9.82 6.77 6.49
C CYS A 91 -11.27 6.29 6.43
N ARG A 92 -11.68 5.64 5.33
CA ARG A 92 -13.01 5.06 5.18
C ARG A 92 -13.27 3.98 6.24
N THR A 93 -12.32 3.09 6.46
CA THR A 93 -12.41 2.03 7.49
C THR A 93 -12.48 2.61 8.91
N LEU A 94 -11.79 3.73 9.15
CA LEU A 94 -11.80 4.45 10.43
C LEU A 94 -12.98 5.43 10.57
N ALA A 95 -13.95 5.41 9.67
CA ALA A 95 -15.08 6.35 9.61
C ALA A 95 -14.68 7.84 9.52
N LYS A 96 -13.46 8.13 9.07
CA LYS A 96 -12.96 9.47 8.80
C LYS A 96 -13.37 9.93 7.39
N TYR A 97 -14.66 9.98 7.14
CA TYR A 97 -15.23 10.13 5.79
C TYR A 97 -14.83 11.42 5.10
N LYS A 98 -14.75 12.53 5.82
CA LYS A 98 -14.31 13.82 5.27
C LYS A 98 -12.86 13.76 4.76
N GLN A 99 -11.98 13.09 5.52
CA GLN A 99 -10.60 12.88 5.08
C GLN A 99 -10.51 11.92 3.89
N ALA A 100 -11.29 10.85 3.90
CA ALA A 100 -11.35 9.91 2.78
C ALA A 100 -11.77 10.61 1.49
N SER A 101 -12.82 11.46 1.55
CA SER A 101 -13.27 12.28 0.40
C SER A 101 -12.13 13.15 -0.13
N ALA A 102 -11.43 13.87 0.74
CA ALA A 102 -10.34 14.77 0.33
C ALA A 102 -9.19 14.01 -0.38
N TYR A 103 -8.86 12.80 0.08
CA TYR A 103 -7.86 11.97 -0.60
C TYR A 103 -8.35 11.47 -1.96
N TYR A 104 -9.60 11.03 -2.08
CA TYR A 104 -10.15 10.60 -3.37
C TYR A 104 -10.24 11.75 -4.37
N GLU A 105 -10.69 12.94 -3.94
CA GLU A 105 -10.71 14.15 -4.77
C GLU A 105 -9.31 14.45 -5.31
N LYS A 106 -8.30 14.43 -4.44
CA LYS A 106 -6.92 14.67 -4.86
C LYS A 106 -6.41 13.64 -5.88
N VAL A 107 -6.77 12.36 -5.74
CA VAL A 107 -6.44 11.36 -6.75
C VAL A 107 -7.14 11.66 -8.08
N LEU A 108 -8.41 12.06 -8.05
CA LEU A 108 -9.17 12.38 -9.26
C LEU A 108 -8.69 13.66 -9.94
N ASP A 109 -8.14 14.62 -9.19
CA ASP A 109 -7.46 15.79 -9.76
C ASP A 109 -6.18 15.41 -10.49
N LEU A 110 -5.42 14.43 -9.97
CA LEU A 110 -4.18 13.94 -10.57
C LEU A 110 -4.42 12.95 -11.72
N THR A 111 -5.43 12.12 -11.60
CA THR A 111 -5.80 11.04 -12.54
C THR A 111 -7.31 10.99 -12.74
N PRO A 112 -7.88 11.93 -13.54
CA PRO A 112 -9.36 12.04 -13.73
C PRO A 112 -10.00 10.79 -14.33
N GLU A 113 -9.23 9.98 -15.06
CA GLU A 113 -9.67 8.73 -15.70
C GLU A 113 -9.70 7.52 -14.75
N ASN A 114 -9.28 7.67 -13.50
CA ASN A 114 -9.24 6.58 -12.54
C ASN A 114 -10.65 6.14 -12.13
N LYS A 115 -11.20 5.16 -12.89
CA LYS A 115 -12.55 4.63 -12.67
C LYS A 115 -12.74 3.99 -11.31
N TYR A 116 -11.71 3.30 -10.79
CA TYR A 116 -11.78 2.67 -9.47
C TYR A 116 -12.03 3.73 -8.38
N VAL A 117 -11.19 4.75 -8.33
CA VAL A 117 -11.31 5.81 -7.32
C VAL A 117 -12.63 6.56 -7.44
N ARG A 118 -13.10 6.82 -8.67
CA ARG A 118 -14.40 7.47 -8.91
C ARG A 118 -15.54 6.66 -8.31
N ILE A 119 -15.54 5.33 -8.49
CA ILE A 119 -16.56 4.44 -7.92
C ILE A 119 -16.49 4.46 -6.39
N GLN A 120 -15.30 4.36 -5.82
CA GLN A 120 -15.12 4.39 -4.35
C GLN A 120 -15.59 5.73 -3.76
N TYR A 121 -15.29 6.83 -4.43
CA TYR A 121 -15.73 8.16 -4.01
C TYR A 121 -17.25 8.32 -4.05
N ILE A 122 -17.89 7.89 -5.14
CA ILE A 122 -19.37 7.89 -5.25
C ILE A 122 -19.98 7.03 -4.13
N ASN A 123 -19.47 5.82 -3.91
CA ASN A 123 -19.97 4.95 -2.86
C ASN A 123 -19.83 5.57 -1.46
N LEU A 124 -18.72 6.29 -1.21
CA LEU A 124 -18.51 7.02 0.03
C LEU A 124 -19.54 8.13 0.22
N LEU A 125 -19.82 8.93 -0.80
CA LEU A 125 -20.81 10.00 -0.75
C LEU A 125 -22.22 9.47 -0.51
N LEU A 126 -22.60 8.38 -1.20
CA LEU A 126 -23.89 7.73 -1.00
C LEU A 126 -24.05 7.16 0.43
N ALA A 127 -22.99 6.57 0.96
CA ALA A 127 -22.99 6.06 2.33
C ALA A 127 -23.16 7.19 3.37
N GLN A 128 -22.51 8.33 3.16
CA GLN A 128 -22.66 9.51 4.02
C GLN A 128 -24.07 10.08 3.97
N GLN A 129 -24.67 10.17 2.79
CA GLN A 129 -26.04 10.65 2.64
C GLN A 129 -27.05 9.74 3.36
N LYS A 130 -26.98 8.43 3.15
CA LYS A 130 -27.84 7.47 3.83
C LYS A 130 -27.71 7.52 5.34
N PHE A 131 -26.49 7.73 5.85
CA PHE A 131 -26.25 7.87 7.29
C PHE A 131 -26.90 9.14 7.85
N ARG A 132 -26.78 10.25 7.16
CA ARG A 132 -27.45 11.52 7.55
C ARG A 132 -28.96 11.40 7.53
N GLU A 133 -29.54 10.78 6.50
CA GLU A 133 -30.97 10.50 6.41
C GLU A 133 -31.47 9.62 7.58
N ALA A 134 -30.70 8.56 7.91
CA ALA A 134 -31.01 7.67 9.03
C ALA A 134 -30.98 8.37 10.40
N LEU A 135 -30.15 9.40 10.56
CA LEU A 135 -30.10 10.24 11.77
C LEU A 135 -31.15 11.36 11.78
N GLY A 136 -31.97 11.50 10.71
CA GLY A 136 -32.96 12.56 10.59
C GLY A 136 -32.35 13.93 10.28
N GLU A 137 -31.11 13.99 9.82
CA GLU A 137 -30.44 15.19 9.36
C GLU A 137 -30.66 15.35 7.85
N SER A 138 -31.63 16.11 7.51
CA SER A 138 -31.92 16.49 6.11
C SER A 138 -31.10 17.70 5.67
#